data_f0143f0b34c6c7131618d5513b5374bb
#
_entry.id   f0143f0b34c6c7131618d5513b5374bb
#
_cell.length_a   1.000
_cell.length_b   1.000
_cell.length_c   1.000
_cell.angle_alpha   90.00
_cell.angle_beta   90.00
_cell.angle_gamma   90.00
#
_symmetry.space_group_name_H-M   'P 1'
#
loop_
_entity.id
_entity.type
_entity.pdbx_description
1 polymer ?
#
loop_
_entity_poly.entity_id
_entity_poly.type
_entity_poly.pdbx_seq_one_letter_code
_entity_poly.pdbx_strand_id
1 'polypeptide(L)'
;MPVKPATRDYHPARIERASSKTKRTTTPAKRLVLPRNKTNLDLEIEGRVVKLTNLGKLFWPELGITKRDLLQYYADVSEVLLPHIVDRAMVMKRYPNGAAGDFFFMKRAPSPRPSWIELCSIWHGSGNVIDFPIIQDLPALLWVINLGCIDLNQWYARCDDVDRPDYLHFDLDPVPGATWENVLQTALVVRDALDSLGMPSYPKTTGSKGIHIYVPIVRGPTQKQVWTLAKEIAHVLASANPELITAIYKVAKRPKGRVLVDYNQNAWGRTLASIYSVRPTPKACVSTPVTWKEIEKGVRIEDFHLRNVRKRIEKLGDLWKPLLDKKKRFDLTPYLK
;
A
#
# COMPACT_ATOMS: atom_id res chain seq x y z
N MET A 1 31.37 25.88 -1.03
CA MET A 1 31.68 24.81 -2.01
C MET A 1 30.45 23.94 -2.17
N PRO A 2 29.91 23.71 -3.37
CA PRO A 2 28.74 22.84 -3.55
C PRO A 2 29.18 21.39 -3.33
N VAL A 3 28.52 20.71 -2.38
CA VAL A 3 28.69 19.27 -2.14
C VAL A 3 28.17 18.54 -3.37
N LYS A 4 29.07 17.87 -4.11
CA LYS A 4 28.70 16.96 -5.20
C LYS A 4 27.71 15.93 -4.65
N PRO A 5 26.58 15.64 -5.33
CA PRO A 5 25.73 14.53 -4.94
C PRO A 5 26.56 13.23 -5.07
N ALA A 6 26.68 12.50 -3.96
CA ALA A 6 27.30 11.19 -3.99
C ALA A 6 26.55 10.32 -5.02
N THR A 7 27.25 9.85 -6.03
CA THR A 7 26.78 8.77 -6.89
C THR A 7 26.48 7.59 -5.97
N ARG A 8 25.22 7.21 -5.83
CA ARG A 8 24.86 6.00 -5.10
C ARG A 8 25.42 4.83 -5.88
N ASP A 9 26.38 4.11 -5.30
CA ASP A 9 26.72 2.81 -5.81
C ASP A 9 25.47 1.93 -5.71
N TYR A 10 25.00 1.45 -6.87
CA TYR A 10 23.83 0.59 -6.93
C TYR A 10 24.22 -0.79 -6.37
N HIS A 11 23.69 -1.11 -5.20
CA HIS A 11 23.74 -2.45 -4.65
C HIS A 11 22.38 -3.12 -4.89
N PRO A 12 22.31 -4.19 -5.69
CA PRO A 12 21.06 -4.91 -5.93
C PRO A 12 20.50 -5.44 -4.60
N ALA A 13 19.19 -5.38 -4.42
CA ALA A 13 18.56 -5.98 -3.27
C ALA A 13 18.76 -7.50 -3.29
N ARG A 14 19.01 -8.10 -2.13
CA ARG A 14 19.14 -9.54 -1.97
C ARG A 14 17.87 -10.13 -1.42
N ILE A 15 17.30 -11.15 -2.08
CA ILE A 15 16.15 -11.91 -1.61
C ILE A 15 16.62 -13.17 -0.91
N GLU A 16 16.30 -13.32 0.37
CA GLU A 16 16.42 -14.58 1.11
C GLU A 16 15.10 -15.34 0.96
N ARG A 17 15.09 -16.38 0.12
CA ARG A 17 13.91 -17.22 -0.12
C ARG A 17 13.84 -18.37 0.87
N ALA A 18 12.64 -18.74 1.31
CA ALA A 18 12.42 -19.92 2.13
C ALA A 18 12.82 -21.19 1.34
N SER A 19 13.44 -22.14 2.03
CA SER A 19 14.01 -23.37 1.43
C SER A 19 12.98 -24.37 0.89
N SER A 20 11.68 -24.21 1.17
CA SER A 20 10.62 -25.09 0.70
C SER A 20 9.62 -24.38 -0.20
N LYS A 21 9.62 -24.73 -1.49
CA LYS A 21 8.54 -24.41 -2.41
C LYS A 21 7.36 -25.35 -2.12
N THR A 22 6.47 -24.98 -1.23
CA THR A 22 5.17 -25.64 -1.14
C THR A 22 4.43 -25.38 -2.45
N LYS A 23 4.06 -26.42 -3.21
CA LYS A 23 3.26 -26.29 -4.42
C LYS A 23 1.93 -25.60 -4.05
N ARG A 24 1.64 -24.45 -4.64
CA ARG A 24 0.31 -23.86 -4.56
C ARG A 24 -0.69 -24.86 -5.13
N THR A 25 -1.51 -25.46 -4.28
CA THR A 25 -2.65 -26.27 -4.71
C THR A 25 -3.73 -25.32 -5.25
N THR A 26 -4.19 -25.59 -6.47
CA THR A 26 -5.21 -24.78 -7.19
C THR A 26 -6.65 -25.13 -6.80
N THR A 27 -6.87 -25.91 -5.77
CA THR A 27 -8.22 -26.21 -5.27
C THR A 27 -8.75 -24.96 -4.54
N PRO A 28 -9.99 -24.50 -4.79
CA PRO A 28 -10.57 -23.40 -4.03
C PRO A 28 -10.58 -23.79 -2.55
N ALA A 29 -9.70 -23.11 -1.80
CA ALA A 29 -9.54 -23.42 -0.39
C ALA A 29 -10.83 -23.04 0.36
N LYS A 30 -11.32 -23.96 1.20
CA LYS A 30 -12.42 -23.66 2.12
C LYS A 30 -12.03 -22.41 2.91
N ARG A 31 -12.95 -21.44 2.98
CA ARG A 31 -12.73 -20.19 3.74
C ARG A 31 -12.18 -20.49 5.13
N LEU A 32 -11.04 -19.92 5.46
CA LEU A 32 -10.47 -19.98 6.80
C LEU A 32 -11.37 -19.21 7.78
N VAL A 33 -11.80 -19.88 8.86
CA VAL A 33 -12.59 -19.25 9.94
C VAL A 33 -11.86 -19.43 11.26
N LEU A 34 -11.46 -18.31 11.88
CA LEU A 34 -10.80 -18.32 13.17
C LEU A 34 -11.80 -18.60 14.31
N PRO A 35 -11.53 -19.58 15.19
CA PRO A 35 -12.45 -19.99 16.25
C PRO A 35 -12.63 -18.85 17.28
N ARG A 36 -13.88 -18.66 17.74
CA ARG A 36 -14.22 -17.54 18.67
C ARG A 36 -13.81 -17.83 20.12
N ASN A 37 -13.72 -19.09 20.50
CA ASN A 37 -13.46 -19.52 21.88
C ASN A 37 -11.97 -19.66 22.23
N LYS A 38 -11.05 -19.29 21.34
CA LYS A 38 -9.60 -19.38 21.59
C LYS A 38 -9.00 -17.99 21.75
N THR A 39 -8.17 -17.79 22.76
CA THR A 39 -7.36 -16.59 22.96
C THR A 39 -6.04 -16.65 22.20
N ASN A 40 -5.45 -17.84 22.16
CA ASN A 40 -4.26 -18.16 21.39
C ASN A 40 -4.53 -19.40 20.54
N LEU A 41 -3.90 -19.50 19.40
CA LEU A 41 -4.10 -20.57 18.44
C LEU A 41 -2.84 -20.84 17.63
N ASP A 42 -2.38 -22.07 17.60
CA ASP A 42 -1.43 -22.55 16.60
C ASP A 42 -2.25 -23.02 15.39
N LEU A 43 -2.14 -22.30 14.28
CA LEU A 43 -2.93 -22.49 13.08
C LEU A 43 -2.06 -23.06 11.96
N GLU A 44 -2.37 -24.25 11.51
CA GLU A 44 -1.71 -24.85 10.36
C GLU A 44 -2.35 -24.36 9.06
N ILE A 45 -1.54 -23.72 8.21
CA ILE A 45 -1.95 -23.19 6.91
C ILE A 45 -0.83 -23.49 5.90
N GLU A 46 -1.17 -24.13 4.79
CA GLU A 46 -0.23 -24.40 3.70
C GLU A 46 1.06 -25.09 4.19
N GLY A 47 0.93 -26.03 5.16
CA GLY A 47 2.04 -26.77 5.75
C GLY A 47 2.93 -25.96 6.70
N ARG A 48 2.48 -24.80 7.17
CA ARG A 48 3.19 -23.96 8.13
C ARG A 48 2.34 -23.68 9.36
N VAL A 49 2.98 -23.68 10.52
CA VAL A 49 2.32 -23.33 11.78
C VAL A 49 2.48 -21.83 12.05
N VAL A 50 1.37 -21.11 12.09
CA VAL A 50 1.29 -19.70 12.45
C VAL A 50 0.75 -19.58 13.87
N LYS A 51 1.59 -19.08 14.80
CA LYS A 51 1.17 -18.82 16.19
C LYS A 51 0.42 -17.51 16.27
N LEU A 52 -0.89 -17.58 16.51
CA LEU A 52 -1.75 -16.43 16.70
C LEU A 52 -1.99 -16.21 18.19
N THR A 53 -1.83 -14.97 18.68
CA THR A 53 -1.87 -14.68 20.11
C THR A 53 -2.78 -13.50 20.43
N ASN A 54 -3.34 -13.49 21.65
CA ASN A 54 -4.17 -12.39 22.15
C ASN A 54 -5.36 -12.06 21.24
N LEU A 55 -6.01 -13.09 20.69
CA LEU A 55 -7.08 -12.95 19.71
C LEU A 55 -8.28 -12.13 20.22
N GLY A 56 -8.55 -12.16 21.52
CA GLY A 56 -9.62 -11.39 22.17
C GLY A 56 -9.25 -9.93 22.47
N LYS A 57 -7.99 -9.49 22.24
CA LYS A 57 -7.59 -8.12 22.51
C LYS A 57 -8.38 -7.14 21.64
N LEU A 58 -9.01 -6.15 22.24
CA LEU A 58 -9.72 -5.10 21.53
C LEU A 58 -8.74 -4.18 20.79
N PHE A 59 -8.91 -4.08 19.49
CA PHE A 59 -8.15 -3.18 18.63
C PHE A 59 -8.91 -1.89 18.32
N TRP A 60 -10.25 -1.95 18.28
CA TRP A 60 -11.16 -0.81 18.27
C TRP A 60 -12.23 -1.04 19.33
N PRO A 61 -12.00 -0.60 20.57
CA PRO A 61 -12.94 -0.83 21.68
C PRO A 61 -14.34 -0.33 21.39
N GLU A 62 -14.47 0.88 20.86
CA GLU A 62 -15.76 1.52 20.53
C GLU A 62 -16.58 0.73 19.49
N LEU A 63 -15.90 -0.03 18.63
CA LEU A 63 -16.54 -0.86 17.62
C LEU A 63 -16.67 -2.32 18.06
N GLY A 64 -16.09 -2.70 19.21
CA GLY A 64 -15.99 -4.09 19.62
C GLY A 64 -15.18 -4.96 18.66
N ILE A 65 -14.25 -4.36 17.90
CA ILE A 65 -13.39 -5.08 16.95
C ILE A 65 -12.16 -5.57 17.67
N THR A 66 -11.94 -6.88 17.62
CA THR A 66 -10.80 -7.56 18.24
C THR A 66 -9.65 -7.78 17.24
N LYS A 67 -8.50 -8.20 17.77
CA LYS A 67 -7.39 -8.68 16.96
C LYS A 67 -7.78 -9.86 16.08
N ARG A 68 -8.67 -10.75 16.57
CA ARG A 68 -9.23 -11.86 15.77
C ARG A 68 -9.99 -11.33 14.55
N ASP A 69 -10.81 -10.31 14.73
CA ASP A 69 -11.61 -9.74 13.62
C ASP A 69 -10.69 -9.13 12.56
N LEU A 70 -9.59 -8.49 12.98
CA LEU A 70 -8.57 -7.97 12.07
C LEU A 70 -7.87 -9.10 11.30
N LEU A 71 -7.45 -10.17 11.99
CA LEU A 71 -6.83 -11.34 11.36
C LEU A 71 -7.80 -12.04 10.41
N GLN A 72 -9.06 -12.20 10.81
CA GLN A 72 -10.10 -12.78 9.97
C GLN A 72 -10.35 -11.95 8.71
N TYR A 73 -10.40 -10.63 8.84
CA TYR A 73 -10.52 -9.74 7.69
C TYR A 73 -9.39 -9.94 6.69
N TYR A 74 -8.12 -9.96 7.15
CA TYR A 74 -6.99 -10.15 6.26
C TYR A 74 -6.95 -11.56 5.64
N ALA A 75 -7.41 -12.58 6.36
CA ALA A 75 -7.61 -13.90 5.78
C ALA A 75 -8.66 -13.89 4.68
N ASP A 76 -9.78 -13.20 4.91
CA ASP A 76 -10.90 -13.12 3.97
C ASP A 76 -10.57 -12.35 2.68
N VAL A 77 -9.67 -11.37 2.73
CA VAL A 77 -9.27 -10.55 1.55
C VAL A 77 -7.94 -10.98 0.93
N SER A 78 -7.30 -12.01 1.48
CA SER A 78 -5.95 -12.43 1.07
C SER A 78 -5.82 -12.75 -0.41
N GLU A 79 -6.82 -13.40 -1.02
CA GLU A 79 -6.80 -13.79 -2.43
C GLU A 79 -6.66 -12.58 -3.37
N VAL A 80 -7.27 -11.45 -3.03
CA VAL A 80 -7.19 -10.22 -3.82
C VAL A 80 -6.09 -9.27 -3.36
N LEU A 81 -5.65 -9.35 -2.11
CA LEU A 81 -4.57 -8.52 -1.56
C LEU A 81 -3.19 -9.04 -1.96
N LEU A 82 -2.92 -10.32 -1.76
CA LEU A 82 -1.59 -10.92 -1.92
C LEU A 82 -0.96 -10.67 -3.30
N PRO A 83 -1.67 -10.81 -4.43
CA PRO A 83 -1.09 -10.57 -5.75
C PRO A 83 -0.46 -9.17 -5.92
N HIS A 84 -0.94 -8.18 -5.18
CA HIS A 84 -0.47 -6.80 -5.25
C HIS A 84 0.74 -6.51 -4.36
N ILE A 85 0.98 -7.33 -3.32
CA ILE A 85 2.05 -7.10 -2.34
C ILE A 85 3.19 -8.13 -2.40
N VAL A 86 3.03 -9.25 -3.11
CA VAL A 86 4.09 -10.26 -3.28
C VAL A 86 5.36 -9.65 -3.88
N ASP A 87 6.51 -10.18 -3.48
CA ASP A 87 7.84 -9.70 -3.91
C ASP A 87 8.14 -8.23 -3.59
N ARG A 88 7.44 -7.62 -2.62
CA ARG A 88 7.68 -6.25 -2.20
C ARG A 88 8.14 -6.19 -0.75
N ALA A 89 9.13 -5.36 -0.47
CA ALA A 89 9.56 -5.07 0.89
C ALA A 89 8.41 -4.43 1.68
N MET A 90 8.08 -5.01 2.84
CA MET A 90 6.96 -4.54 3.66
C MET A 90 7.45 -3.70 4.83
N VAL A 91 6.91 -2.50 4.97
CA VAL A 91 7.01 -1.69 6.18
C VAL A 91 5.75 -1.89 7.01
N MET A 92 5.90 -2.48 8.20
CA MET A 92 4.80 -2.71 9.12
C MET A 92 4.56 -1.46 9.97
N LYS A 93 3.35 -0.92 9.99
CA LYS A 93 2.96 0.07 10.98
C LYS A 93 2.20 -0.66 12.10
N ARG A 94 2.90 -0.84 13.22
CA ARG A 94 2.43 -1.70 14.31
C ARG A 94 1.75 -0.88 15.41
N TYR A 95 0.65 -1.42 15.91
CA TYR A 95 -0.19 -0.87 16.97
C TYR A 95 -0.38 -1.92 18.07
N PRO A 96 0.61 -2.13 18.94
CA PRO A 96 0.56 -3.19 19.95
C PRO A 96 -0.65 -3.07 20.88
N ASN A 97 -1.12 -1.84 21.11
CA ASN A 97 -2.23 -1.51 22.01
C ASN A 97 -3.55 -1.18 21.30
N GLY A 98 -3.70 -1.58 20.03
CA GLY A 98 -4.89 -1.28 19.22
C GLY A 98 -4.80 0.06 18.49
N ALA A 99 -5.82 0.36 17.70
CA ALA A 99 -5.81 1.46 16.72
C ALA A 99 -5.65 2.86 17.34
N ALA A 100 -6.13 3.07 18.56
CA ALA A 100 -6.02 4.34 19.30
C ALA A 100 -4.71 4.45 20.11
N GLY A 101 -3.94 3.36 20.21
CA GLY A 101 -2.67 3.35 20.96
C GLY A 101 -1.49 3.87 20.14
N ASP A 102 -0.37 4.01 20.82
CA ASP A 102 0.90 4.37 20.17
C ASP A 102 1.28 3.37 19.08
N PHE A 103 1.89 3.89 18.02
CA PHE A 103 2.38 3.09 16.92
C PHE A 103 3.86 3.35 16.63
N PHE A 104 4.46 2.39 15.95
CA PHE A 104 5.80 2.56 15.40
C PHE A 104 5.94 1.88 14.03
N PHE A 105 6.84 2.44 13.23
CA PHE A 105 7.20 1.81 11.97
C PHE A 105 8.29 0.76 12.20
N MET A 106 8.03 -0.46 11.74
CA MET A 106 8.99 -1.55 11.75
C MET A 106 9.36 -1.92 10.31
N LYS A 107 10.56 -1.52 9.91
CA LYS A 107 11.14 -1.83 8.59
C LYS A 107 11.83 -3.18 8.60
N ARG A 108 12.68 -3.42 9.63
CA ARG A 108 13.40 -4.67 9.78
C ARG A 108 12.48 -5.76 10.32
N ALA A 109 12.54 -6.96 9.69
CA ALA A 109 11.87 -8.13 10.23
C ALA A 109 12.38 -8.42 11.66
N PRO A 110 11.50 -8.74 12.62
CA PRO A 110 11.92 -9.05 14.00
C PRO A 110 12.73 -10.35 14.04
N SER A 111 13.56 -10.45 15.10
CA SER A 111 14.27 -11.68 15.44
C SER A 111 13.90 -12.07 16.90
N PRO A 112 13.57 -13.36 17.19
CA PRO A 112 13.45 -14.45 16.21
C PRO A 112 12.20 -14.31 15.32
N ARG A 113 12.27 -14.89 14.12
CA ARG A 113 11.15 -15.01 13.19
C ARG A 113 11.04 -16.45 12.69
N PRO A 114 9.88 -16.89 12.19
CA PRO A 114 9.77 -18.16 11.49
C PRO A 114 10.70 -18.21 10.27
N SER A 115 11.37 -19.33 10.04
CA SER A 115 12.32 -19.53 8.94
C SER A 115 11.70 -19.40 7.55
N TRP A 116 10.39 -19.54 7.45
CA TRP A 116 9.63 -19.39 6.22
C TRP A 116 9.23 -17.94 5.89
N ILE A 117 9.55 -16.97 6.74
CA ILE A 117 9.40 -15.54 6.41
C ILE A 117 10.58 -15.12 5.53
N GLU A 118 10.29 -14.86 4.27
CA GLU A 118 11.27 -14.38 3.30
C GLU A 118 11.67 -12.93 3.57
N LEU A 119 12.89 -12.57 3.20
CA LEU A 119 13.45 -11.24 3.41
C LEU A 119 13.89 -10.60 2.10
N CYS A 120 13.76 -9.28 2.08
CA CYS A 120 14.35 -8.39 1.10
C CYS A 120 15.39 -7.50 1.79
N SER A 121 16.67 -7.77 1.59
CA SER A 121 17.76 -6.98 2.13
C SER A 121 18.04 -5.80 1.20
N ILE A 122 17.83 -4.58 1.68
CA ILE A 122 17.99 -3.36 0.91
C ILE A 122 19.08 -2.50 1.53
N TRP A 123 20.05 -2.09 0.71
CA TRP A 123 21.11 -1.17 1.09
C TRP A 123 20.57 0.28 1.15
N HIS A 124 20.86 0.96 2.24
CA HIS A 124 20.56 2.36 2.41
C HIS A 124 21.81 3.22 2.27
N GLY A 125 21.64 4.46 1.83
CA GLY A 125 22.78 5.38 1.61
C GLY A 125 23.63 5.71 2.85
N SER A 126 23.17 5.28 4.05
CA SER A 126 23.94 5.32 5.30
C SER A 126 24.92 4.14 5.46
N GLY A 127 25.03 3.23 4.47
CA GLY A 127 25.81 2.00 4.57
C GLY A 127 25.09 0.86 5.29
N ASN A 128 23.90 1.10 5.86
CA ASN A 128 23.13 0.07 6.57
C ASN A 128 22.34 -0.80 5.59
N VAL A 129 22.28 -2.10 5.86
CA VAL A 129 21.36 -3.04 5.21
C VAL A 129 20.15 -3.24 6.10
N ILE A 130 18.96 -3.12 5.55
CA ILE A 130 17.70 -3.40 6.25
C ILE A 130 17.04 -4.61 5.60
N ASP A 131 16.76 -5.62 6.42
CA ASP A 131 16.09 -6.86 6.02
C ASP A 131 14.58 -6.70 6.22
N PHE A 132 13.89 -6.32 5.17
CA PHE A 132 12.44 -6.16 5.19
C PHE A 132 11.74 -7.53 5.06
N PRO A 133 10.66 -7.81 5.79
CA PRO A 133 9.85 -8.99 5.50
C PRO A 133 9.16 -8.84 4.15
N ILE A 134 9.03 -9.98 3.45
CA ILE A 134 8.22 -10.10 2.23
C ILE A 134 6.98 -10.93 2.59
N ILE A 135 5.81 -10.50 2.16
CA ILE A 135 4.55 -11.22 2.37
C ILE A 135 4.20 -11.95 1.07
N GLN A 136 4.50 -13.26 1.02
CA GLN A 136 4.32 -14.06 -0.19
C GLN A 136 3.03 -14.88 -0.20
N ASP A 137 2.45 -15.12 0.97
CA ASP A 137 1.35 -16.04 1.17
C ASP A 137 0.51 -15.71 2.41
N LEU A 138 -0.57 -16.44 2.63
CA LEU A 138 -1.46 -16.25 3.76
C LEU A 138 -0.79 -16.47 5.13
N PRO A 139 0.06 -17.50 5.35
CA PRO A 139 0.82 -17.62 6.59
C PRO A 139 1.64 -16.38 6.92
N ALA A 140 2.38 -15.83 5.95
CA ALA A 140 3.20 -14.64 6.15
C ALA A 140 2.34 -13.40 6.43
N LEU A 141 1.22 -13.25 5.75
CA LEU A 141 0.26 -12.17 6.00
C LEU A 141 -0.27 -12.24 7.44
N LEU A 142 -0.76 -13.40 7.87
CA LEU A 142 -1.31 -13.56 9.22
C LEU A 142 -0.25 -13.40 10.31
N TRP A 143 0.99 -13.84 10.05
CA TRP A 143 2.10 -13.60 10.97
C TRP A 143 2.37 -12.10 11.16
N VAL A 144 2.43 -11.32 10.08
CA VAL A 144 2.63 -9.86 10.14
C VAL A 144 1.48 -9.18 10.90
N ILE A 145 0.23 -9.55 10.60
CA ILE A 145 -0.94 -8.98 11.29
C ILE A 145 -0.95 -9.36 12.77
N ASN A 146 -0.54 -10.59 13.11
CA ASN A 146 -0.45 -11.03 14.50
C ASN A 146 0.58 -10.24 15.32
N LEU A 147 1.60 -9.64 14.69
CA LEU A 147 2.52 -8.71 15.35
C LEU A 147 1.86 -7.36 15.72
N GLY A 148 0.55 -7.18 15.47
CA GLY A 148 -0.18 -5.94 15.68
C GLY A 148 -0.02 -4.94 14.53
N CYS A 149 0.35 -5.41 13.35
CA CYS A 149 0.38 -4.57 12.15
C CYS A 149 -1.05 -4.35 11.66
N ILE A 150 -1.59 -3.14 11.86
CA ILE A 150 -2.89 -2.75 11.30
C ILE A 150 -2.70 -2.31 9.85
N ASP A 151 -1.68 -1.50 9.61
CA ASP A 151 -1.45 -0.75 8.38
C ASP A 151 -0.24 -1.32 7.64
N LEU A 152 -0.49 -1.95 6.50
CA LEU A 152 0.50 -2.53 5.61
C LEU A 152 1.00 -1.46 4.63
N ASN A 153 2.31 -1.23 4.59
CA ASN A 153 2.92 -0.20 3.73
C ASN A 153 4.04 -0.83 2.90
N GLN A 154 3.72 -1.33 1.72
CA GLN A 154 4.74 -1.93 0.85
C GLN A 154 5.51 -0.89 0.02
N TRP A 155 6.71 -1.27 -0.38
CA TRP A 155 7.43 -0.60 -1.46
C TRP A 155 6.68 -0.76 -2.78
N TYR A 156 6.73 0.26 -3.63
CA TYR A 156 6.09 0.18 -4.95
C TYR A 156 6.98 -0.46 -6.02
N ALA A 157 8.29 -0.61 -5.79
CA ALA A 157 9.16 -1.48 -6.55
C ALA A 157 9.20 -2.90 -5.95
N ARG A 158 9.53 -3.90 -6.75
CA ARG A 158 9.71 -5.29 -6.30
C ARG A 158 11.15 -5.53 -5.88
N CYS A 159 11.35 -6.54 -5.02
CA CYS A 159 12.64 -6.87 -4.42
C CYS A 159 13.68 -7.43 -5.40
N ASP A 160 13.26 -7.90 -6.57
CA ASP A 160 14.17 -8.34 -7.62
C ASP A 160 14.96 -7.18 -8.25
N ASP A 161 14.34 -5.98 -8.30
CA ASP A 161 14.98 -4.73 -8.66
C ASP A 161 14.24 -3.55 -8.02
N VAL A 162 14.77 -3.08 -6.90
CA VAL A 162 14.15 -2.01 -6.11
C VAL A 162 14.30 -0.62 -6.72
N ASP A 163 15.12 -0.47 -7.75
CA ASP A 163 15.30 0.80 -8.47
C ASP A 163 14.37 0.94 -9.69
N ARG A 164 13.71 -0.15 -10.12
CA ARG A 164 12.81 -0.14 -11.27
C ARG A 164 11.38 -0.48 -10.85
N PRO A 165 10.57 0.54 -10.52
CA PRO A 165 9.19 0.35 -10.10
C PRO A 165 8.31 -0.16 -11.25
N ASP A 166 7.19 -0.79 -10.88
CA ASP A 166 6.16 -1.22 -11.81
C ASP A 166 4.88 -0.37 -11.72
N TYR A 167 4.94 0.73 -10.95
CA TYR A 167 3.88 1.73 -10.83
C TYR A 167 4.45 3.14 -10.85
N LEU A 168 3.70 4.07 -11.46
CA LEU A 168 3.69 5.50 -11.18
C LEU A 168 2.44 5.77 -10.35
N HIS A 169 2.51 6.66 -9.35
CA HIS A 169 1.34 6.95 -8.53
C HIS A 169 1.31 8.39 -8.03
N PHE A 170 0.11 8.86 -7.71
CA PHE A 170 -0.14 10.14 -7.07
C PHE A 170 -0.93 9.90 -5.78
N ASP A 171 -0.48 10.56 -4.71
CA ASP A 171 -1.18 10.59 -3.42
C ASP A 171 -1.85 11.97 -3.28
N LEU A 172 -3.17 11.97 -3.20
CA LEU A 172 -3.97 13.18 -3.12
C LEU A 172 -4.34 13.46 -1.66
N ASP A 173 -3.60 14.36 -1.03
CA ASP A 173 -3.78 14.72 0.37
C ASP A 173 -4.42 16.10 0.54
N PRO A 174 -5.54 16.23 1.28
CA PRO A 174 -6.11 17.53 1.58
C PRO A 174 -5.19 18.33 2.52
N VAL A 175 -4.84 19.55 2.11
CA VAL A 175 -4.23 20.55 2.99
C VAL A 175 -5.30 21.12 3.91
N PRO A 176 -4.97 21.58 5.14
CA PRO A 176 -5.97 22.18 6.04
C PRO A 176 -6.85 23.21 5.34
N GLY A 177 -8.18 23.03 5.48
CA GLY A 177 -9.20 23.84 4.78
C GLY A 177 -9.73 23.25 3.48
N ALA A 178 -9.07 22.23 2.90
CA ALA A 178 -9.63 21.49 1.77
C ALA A 178 -10.75 20.54 2.24
N THR A 179 -11.81 20.45 1.46
CA THR A 179 -12.95 19.54 1.69
C THR A 179 -12.72 18.20 0.98
N TRP A 180 -13.54 17.21 1.29
CA TRP A 180 -13.54 15.93 0.56
C TRP A 180 -13.91 16.13 -0.92
N GLU A 181 -14.82 17.07 -1.20
CA GLU A 181 -15.19 17.43 -2.57
C GLU A 181 -13.99 17.93 -3.37
N ASN A 182 -13.11 18.74 -2.77
CA ASN A 182 -11.87 19.16 -3.42
C ASN A 182 -10.96 17.96 -3.77
N VAL A 183 -10.92 16.92 -2.91
CA VAL A 183 -10.15 15.69 -3.18
C VAL A 183 -10.76 14.94 -4.37
N LEU A 184 -12.08 14.81 -4.44
CA LEU A 184 -12.77 14.16 -5.56
C LEU A 184 -12.53 14.92 -6.87
N GLN A 185 -12.70 16.25 -6.86
CA GLN A 185 -12.42 17.09 -8.03
C GLN A 185 -10.96 16.96 -8.49
N THR A 186 -10.01 16.99 -7.55
CA THR A 186 -8.59 16.80 -7.87
C THR A 186 -8.35 15.43 -8.51
N ALA A 187 -9.00 14.38 -8.00
CA ALA A 187 -8.87 13.04 -8.56
C ALA A 187 -9.35 13.00 -10.02
N LEU A 188 -10.45 13.66 -10.35
CA LEU A 188 -10.98 13.76 -11.72
C LEU A 188 -10.04 14.55 -12.63
N VAL A 189 -9.48 15.68 -12.15
CA VAL A 189 -8.48 16.46 -12.91
C VAL A 189 -7.23 15.61 -13.20
N VAL A 190 -6.74 14.83 -12.22
CA VAL A 190 -5.61 13.92 -12.42
C VAL A 190 -5.96 12.83 -13.42
N ARG A 191 -7.17 12.23 -13.35
CA ARG A 191 -7.65 11.25 -14.33
C ARG A 191 -7.61 11.82 -15.75
N ASP A 192 -8.24 12.97 -15.96
CA ASP A 192 -8.37 13.58 -17.28
C ASP A 192 -7.00 13.90 -17.90
N ALA A 193 -6.05 14.34 -17.07
CA ALA A 193 -4.67 14.55 -17.51
C ALA A 193 -3.96 13.24 -17.87
N LEU A 194 -4.13 12.18 -17.07
CA LEU A 194 -3.55 10.87 -17.37
C LEU A 194 -4.19 10.25 -18.62
N ASP A 195 -5.50 10.38 -18.79
CA ASP A 195 -6.22 9.90 -19.97
C ASP A 195 -5.76 10.64 -21.24
N SER A 196 -5.49 11.95 -21.18
CA SER A 196 -4.93 12.73 -22.29
C SER A 196 -3.53 12.28 -22.72
N LEU A 197 -2.79 11.67 -21.80
CA LEU A 197 -1.48 11.05 -22.05
C LEU A 197 -1.60 9.57 -22.46
N GLY A 198 -2.81 9.02 -22.51
CA GLY A 198 -3.06 7.60 -22.78
C GLY A 198 -2.67 6.67 -21.64
N MET A 199 -2.47 7.19 -20.42
CA MET A 199 -2.05 6.44 -19.25
C MET A 199 -3.25 5.81 -18.52
N PRO A 200 -3.40 4.47 -18.49
CA PRO A 200 -4.47 3.84 -17.74
C PRO A 200 -4.29 4.08 -16.24
N SER A 201 -5.34 4.54 -15.57
CA SER A 201 -5.24 4.93 -14.16
C SER A 201 -6.30 4.26 -13.29
N TYR A 202 -5.91 3.91 -12.05
CA TYR A 202 -6.72 3.11 -11.13
C TYR A 202 -6.73 3.78 -9.75
N PRO A 203 -7.89 4.31 -9.32
CA PRO A 203 -8.02 4.99 -8.05
C PRO A 203 -8.34 4.03 -6.91
N LYS A 204 -7.94 4.40 -5.69
CA LYS A 204 -8.44 3.85 -4.42
C LYS A 204 -8.54 4.93 -3.36
N THR A 205 -9.48 4.78 -2.42
CA THR A 205 -9.44 5.57 -1.19
C THR A 205 -8.21 5.19 -0.36
N THR A 206 -7.63 6.15 0.37
CA THR A 206 -6.51 5.84 1.29
C THR A 206 -7.00 5.13 2.56
N GLY A 207 -8.32 5.13 2.79
CA GLY A 207 -8.93 4.71 4.05
C GLY A 207 -8.62 5.67 5.22
N SER A 208 -8.06 6.85 4.93
CA SER A 208 -7.72 7.88 5.92
C SER A 208 -8.23 9.25 5.52
N LYS A 209 -7.60 9.96 4.58
CA LYS A 209 -7.94 11.34 4.23
C LYS A 209 -8.06 11.62 2.73
N GLY A 210 -7.47 10.82 1.88
CA GLY A 210 -7.26 11.14 0.48
C GLY A 210 -7.54 9.98 -0.48
N ILE A 211 -7.07 10.14 -1.69
CA ILE A 211 -7.16 9.16 -2.79
C ILE A 211 -5.77 8.90 -3.33
N HIS A 212 -5.45 7.63 -3.57
CA HIS A 212 -4.28 7.25 -4.37
C HIS A 212 -4.71 6.90 -5.79
N ILE A 213 -3.95 7.35 -6.79
CA ILE A 213 -4.15 7.00 -8.19
C ILE A 213 -2.88 6.29 -8.68
N TYR A 214 -3.02 5.10 -9.24
CA TYR A 214 -1.92 4.28 -9.72
C TYR A 214 -2.00 4.09 -11.22
N VAL A 215 -0.85 4.19 -11.89
CA VAL A 215 -0.64 3.87 -13.29
C VAL A 215 0.31 2.69 -13.36
N PRO A 216 -0.09 1.53 -13.92
CA PRO A 216 0.83 0.41 -14.14
C PRO A 216 1.81 0.75 -15.26
N ILE A 217 3.10 0.61 -15.01
CA ILE A 217 4.15 0.95 -15.99
C ILE A 217 5.01 -0.24 -16.35
N VAL A 218 5.56 -0.22 -17.57
CA VAL A 218 6.60 -1.16 -17.98
C VAL A 218 7.83 -0.90 -17.13
N ARG A 219 8.41 -1.95 -16.54
CA ARG A 219 9.65 -1.84 -15.78
C ARG A 219 10.83 -1.59 -16.72
N GLY A 220 11.51 -0.51 -16.53
CA GLY A 220 12.66 -0.05 -17.33
C GLY A 220 13.19 1.24 -16.74
N PRO A 221 12.35 2.27 -16.59
CA PRO A 221 12.71 3.53 -15.95
C PRO A 221 13.13 3.33 -14.49
N THR A 222 14.15 4.08 -14.07
CA THR A 222 14.56 4.14 -12.66
C THR A 222 13.55 4.89 -11.82
N GLN A 223 13.55 4.66 -10.50
CA GLN A 223 12.71 5.41 -9.57
C GLN A 223 12.91 6.93 -9.69
N LYS A 224 14.15 7.38 -9.94
CA LYS A 224 14.46 8.80 -10.15
C LYS A 224 13.74 9.35 -11.40
N GLN A 225 13.75 8.60 -12.50
CA GLN A 225 13.05 9.00 -13.73
C GLN A 225 11.54 9.04 -13.52
N VAL A 226 10.95 8.01 -12.90
CA VAL A 226 9.51 7.98 -12.57
C VAL A 226 9.13 9.12 -11.62
N TRP A 227 9.95 9.40 -10.60
CA TRP A 227 9.74 10.53 -9.71
C TRP A 227 9.81 11.88 -10.43
N THR A 228 10.77 12.04 -11.37
CA THR A 228 10.91 13.28 -12.15
C THR A 228 9.66 13.52 -12.99
N LEU A 229 9.19 12.52 -13.71
CA LEU A 229 7.97 12.62 -14.52
C LEU A 229 6.74 12.91 -13.63
N ALA A 230 6.58 12.19 -12.52
CA ALA A 230 5.49 12.45 -11.57
C ALA A 230 5.51 13.89 -11.05
N LYS A 231 6.70 14.44 -10.78
CA LYS A 231 6.90 15.82 -10.36
C LYS A 231 6.47 16.79 -11.46
N GLU A 232 6.89 16.58 -12.70
CA GLU A 232 6.52 17.43 -13.83
C GLU A 232 4.99 17.47 -14.01
N ILE A 233 4.34 16.29 -14.02
CA ILE A 233 2.87 16.20 -14.11
C ILE A 233 2.20 16.95 -12.95
N ALA A 234 2.63 16.74 -11.69
CA ALA A 234 2.03 17.39 -10.53
C ALA A 234 2.18 18.92 -10.59
N HIS A 235 3.31 19.44 -11.07
CA HIS A 235 3.52 20.89 -11.23
C HIS A 235 2.65 21.47 -12.35
N VAL A 236 2.50 20.77 -13.48
CA VAL A 236 1.60 21.21 -14.58
C VAL A 236 0.16 21.26 -14.07
N LEU A 237 -0.31 20.23 -13.36
CA LEU A 237 -1.64 20.20 -12.77
C LEU A 237 -1.88 21.34 -11.78
N ALA A 238 -0.90 21.61 -10.91
CA ALA A 238 -0.99 22.71 -9.94
C ALA A 238 -1.01 24.09 -10.62
N SER A 239 -0.25 24.26 -11.71
CA SER A 239 -0.22 25.53 -12.48
C SER A 239 -1.53 25.75 -13.24
N ALA A 240 -2.13 24.70 -13.77
CA ALA A 240 -3.41 24.76 -14.48
C ALA A 240 -4.62 24.91 -13.55
N ASN A 241 -4.50 24.49 -12.28
CA ASN A 241 -5.60 24.50 -11.30
C ASN A 241 -5.13 25.09 -9.95
N PRO A 242 -4.63 26.36 -9.91
CA PRO A 242 -3.96 26.93 -8.73
C PRO A 242 -4.91 27.10 -7.54
N GLU A 243 -6.23 27.19 -7.78
CA GLU A 243 -7.23 27.34 -6.72
C GLU A 243 -7.62 26.02 -6.07
N LEU A 244 -7.32 24.89 -6.70
CA LEU A 244 -7.70 23.54 -6.25
C LEU A 244 -6.48 22.71 -5.83
N ILE A 245 -5.37 22.79 -6.57
CA ILE A 245 -4.23 21.88 -6.49
C ILE A 245 -2.97 22.60 -6.02
N THR A 246 -2.15 21.90 -5.25
CA THR A 246 -0.77 22.29 -4.94
C THR A 246 0.19 21.12 -5.14
N ALA A 247 1.41 21.40 -5.61
CA ALA A 247 2.54 20.46 -5.67
C ALA A 247 3.67 20.86 -4.70
N ILE A 248 3.41 21.79 -3.78
CA ILE A 248 4.42 22.33 -2.86
C ILE A 248 4.72 21.31 -1.77
N TYR A 249 5.95 20.77 -1.79
CA TYR A 249 6.38 19.76 -0.81
C TYR A 249 6.49 20.30 0.62
N LYS A 250 7.03 21.51 0.79
CA LYS A 250 7.28 22.10 2.12
C LYS A 250 5.96 22.47 2.79
N VAL A 251 5.59 21.75 3.85
CA VAL A 251 4.30 21.86 4.56
C VAL A 251 3.96 23.33 4.91
N ALA A 252 4.91 24.08 5.49
CA ALA A 252 4.70 25.47 5.90
C ALA A 252 4.42 26.44 4.74
N LYS A 253 4.67 26.03 3.48
CA LYS A 253 4.44 26.84 2.29
C LYS A 253 3.17 26.42 1.52
N ARG A 254 2.48 25.37 1.96
CA ARG A 254 1.27 24.89 1.27
C ARG A 254 0.12 25.88 1.47
N PRO A 255 -0.51 26.35 0.39
CA PRO A 255 -1.70 27.19 0.52
C PRO A 255 -2.85 26.38 1.12
N LYS A 256 -3.61 27.01 2.04
CA LYS A 256 -4.78 26.40 2.67
C LYS A 256 -5.88 26.13 1.64
N GLY A 257 -6.71 25.11 1.91
CA GLY A 257 -7.86 24.78 1.08
C GLY A 257 -7.53 24.09 -0.24
N ARG A 258 -6.27 23.71 -0.48
CA ARG A 258 -5.82 22.99 -1.68
C ARG A 258 -5.64 21.51 -1.41
N VAL A 259 -5.61 20.73 -2.47
CA VAL A 259 -5.24 19.31 -2.42
C VAL A 259 -3.80 19.18 -2.93
N LEU A 260 -2.96 18.56 -2.12
CA LEU A 260 -1.61 18.22 -2.53
C LEU A 260 -1.66 17.03 -3.50
N VAL A 261 -1.10 17.19 -4.69
CA VAL A 261 -0.75 16.07 -5.56
C VAL A 261 0.68 15.67 -5.20
N ASP A 262 0.80 14.70 -4.25
CA ASP A 262 2.10 14.30 -3.72
C ASP A 262 2.79 13.31 -4.66
N TYR A 263 3.70 13.84 -5.47
CA TYR A 263 4.59 13.08 -6.34
C TYR A 263 5.78 12.45 -5.60
N ASN A 264 6.10 12.94 -4.38
CA ASN A 264 7.28 12.48 -3.63
C ASN A 264 7.12 11.04 -3.11
N GLN A 265 5.91 10.51 -3.13
CA GLN A 265 5.71 9.09 -2.81
C GLN A 265 6.36 8.17 -3.87
N ASN A 266 6.71 8.67 -5.05
CA ASN A 266 7.51 7.95 -6.04
C ASN A 266 9.02 8.00 -5.76
N ALA A 267 9.47 8.71 -4.72
CA ALA A 267 10.88 8.75 -4.35
C ALA A 267 11.34 7.42 -3.74
N TRP A 268 12.61 7.11 -3.93
CA TRP A 268 13.22 5.88 -3.44
C TRP A 268 13.00 5.67 -1.93
N GLY A 269 12.58 4.48 -1.55
CA GLY A 269 12.35 4.12 -0.14
C GLY A 269 11.02 4.62 0.44
N ARG A 270 10.16 5.22 -0.36
CA ARG A 270 8.81 5.61 0.05
C ARG A 270 7.85 4.44 -0.04
N THR A 271 6.83 4.49 0.79
CA THR A 271 5.78 3.46 0.89
C THR A 271 4.42 4.12 1.03
N LEU A 272 3.40 3.47 0.51
CA LEU A 272 2.01 3.86 0.68
C LEU A 272 1.22 2.71 1.30
N ALA A 273 0.08 3.04 1.92
CA ALA A 273 -0.84 2.04 2.40
C ALA A 273 -1.26 1.10 1.29
N SER A 274 -1.11 -0.21 1.53
CA SER A 274 -1.47 -1.26 0.58
C SER A 274 -2.95 -1.20 0.20
N ILE A 275 -3.27 -1.72 -0.97
CA ILE A 275 -4.65 -2.07 -1.32
C ILE A 275 -5.24 -2.97 -0.22
N TYR A 276 -6.49 -2.76 0.12
CA TYR A 276 -7.21 -3.49 1.18
C TYR A 276 -6.57 -3.45 2.57
N SER A 277 -5.57 -2.58 2.80
CA SER A 277 -5.03 -2.36 4.14
C SER A 277 -6.06 -1.67 5.03
N VAL A 278 -6.28 -2.20 6.22
CA VAL A 278 -7.04 -1.52 7.26
C VAL A 278 -6.25 -0.33 7.75
N ARG A 279 -6.95 0.77 8.06
CA ARG A 279 -6.33 1.97 8.61
C ARG A 279 -6.79 2.18 10.07
N PRO A 280 -5.92 2.71 10.93
CA PRO A 280 -6.23 2.91 12.35
C PRO A 280 -7.13 4.12 12.57
N THR A 281 -8.15 4.27 11.73
CA THR A 281 -9.18 5.31 11.87
C THR A 281 -10.27 4.86 12.85
N PRO A 282 -11.03 5.78 13.47
CA PRO A 282 -12.08 5.40 14.41
C PRO A 282 -13.12 4.42 13.84
N LYS A 283 -13.38 4.46 12.53
CA LYS A 283 -14.31 3.57 11.84
C LYS A 283 -13.65 2.31 11.25
N ALA A 284 -12.37 2.02 11.56
CA ALA A 284 -11.61 0.93 10.96
C ALA A 284 -11.73 0.90 9.43
N CYS A 285 -11.58 2.07 8.79
CA CYS A 285 -11.68 2.21 7.34
C CYS A 285 -10.58 1.41 6.63
N VAL A 286 -10.85 1.09 5.38
CA VAL A 286 -9.97 0.27 4.52
C VAL A 286 -9.54 1.05 3.29
N SER A 287 -8.28 0.94 2.94
CA SER A 287 -7.73 1.47 1.68
C SER A 287 -8.28 0.66 0.50
N THR A 288 -9.37 1.14 -0.11
CA THR A 288 -10.23 0.34 -0.99
C THR A 288 -10.22 0.85 -2.43
N PRO A 289 -10.01 -0.03 -3.42
CA PRO A 289 -10.21 0.29 -4.83
C PRO A 289 -11.62 0.78 -5.12
N VAL A 290 -11.69 1.83 -5.92
CA VAL A 290 -12.94 2.40 -6.39
C VAL A 290 -12.89 2.61 -7.89
N THR A 291 -14.05 2.67 -8.53
CA THR A 291 -14.15 3.04 -9.94
C THR A 291 -14.17 4.56 -10.09
N TRP A 292 -13.80 5.07 -11.25
CA TRP A 292 -13.94 6.49 -11.56
C TRP A 292 -15.39 6.97 -11.45
N LYS A 293 -16.35 6.12 -11.83
CA LYS A 293 -17.78 6.39 -11.66
C LYS A 293 -18.22 6.54 -10.20
N GLU A 294 -17.58 5.83 -9.28
CA GLU A 294 -17.84 6.00 -7.84
C GLU A 294 -17.28 7.34 -7.33
N ILE A 295 -16.12 7.77 -7.85
CA ILE A 295 -15.55 9.09 -7.55
C ILE A 295 -16.47 10.20 -8.05
N GLU A 296 -16.96 10.11 -9.29
CA GLU A 296 -17.96 11.05 -9.86
C GLU A 296 -19.25 11.13 -9.04
N LYS A 297 -19.63 10.03 -8.41
CA LYS A 297 -20.83 9.95 -7.54
C LYS A 297 -20.60 10.37 -6.10
N GLY A 298 -19.40 10.84 -5.77
CA GLY A 298 -19.13 11.35 -4.42
C GLY A 298 -18.89 10.25 -3.37
N VAL A 299 -18.24 9.12 -3.76
CA VAL A 299 -17.84 8.05 -2.83
C VAL A 299 -17.13 8.62 -1.59
N ARG A 300 -17.34 8.04 -0.43
CA ARG A 300 -16.73 8.48 0.83
C ARG A 300 -15.78 7.42 1.37
N ILE A 301 -14.78 7.85 2.13
CA ILE A 301 -13.81 6.92 2.76
C ILE A 301 -14.53 5.98 3.74
N GLU A 302 -15.51 6.49 4.46
CA GLU A 302 -16.26 5.76 5.47
C GLU A 302 -17.19 4.70 4.89
N ASP A 303 -17.44 4.72 3.57
CA ASP A 303 -18.22 3.68 2.90
C ASP A 303 -17.50 2.31 2.94
N PHE A 304 -16.17 2.32 3.22
CA PHE A 304 -15.33 1.14 3.19
C PHE A 304 -14.64 0.90 4.54
N HIS A 305 -15.09 -0.09 5.26
CA HIS A 305 -14.54 -0.46 6.55
C HIS A 305 -14.38 -1.99 6.67
N LEU A 306 -13.64 -2.43 7.67
CA LEU A 306 -13.28 -3.82 7.93
C LEU A 306 -14.48 -4.79 7.84
N ARG A 307 -15.71 -4.37 8.21
CA ARG A 307 -16.88 -5.25 8.24
C ARG A 307 -17.61 -5.39 6.89
N ASN A 308 -17.35 -4.53 5.90
CA ASN A 308 -18.14 -4.53 4.65
C ASN A 308 -17.31 -4.74 3.37
N VAL A 309 -16.01 -4.46 3.37
CA VAL A 309 -15.15 -4.57 2.16
C VAL A 309 -15.15 -5.98 1.58
N ARG A 310 -15.20 -7.02 2.42
CA ARG A 310 -15.32 -8.38 1.93
C ARG A 310 -16.54 -8.58 1.01
N LYS A 311 -17.72 -8.12 1.43
CA LYS A 311 -18.96 -8.21 0.61
C LYS A 311 -18.83 -7.44 -0.71
N ARG A 312 -18.10 -6.31 -0.68
CA ARG A 312 -17.79 -5.56 -1.89
C ARG A 312 -16.94 -6.38 -2.86
N ILE A 313 -15.90 -7.05 -2.36
CA ILE A 313 -15.03 -7.91 -3.16
C ILE A 313 -15.82 -9.10 -3.73
N GLU A 314 -16.69 -9.73 -2.96
CA GLU A 314 -17.57 -10.82 -3.41
C GLU A 314 -18.47 -10.36 -4.57
N LYS A 315 -18.92 -9.11 -4.55
CA LYS A 315 -19.81 -8.54 -5.58
C LYS A 315 -19.08 -8.06 -6.83
N LEU A 316 -17.92 -7.38 -6.67
CA LEU A 316 -17.24 -6.65 -7.74
C LEU A 316 -15.93 -7.31 -8.19
N GLY A 317 -15.43 -8.29 -7.43
CA GLY A 317 -14.09 -8.83 -7.62
C GLY A 317 -12.99 -7.83 -7.24
N ASP A 318 -11.79 -8.11 -7.70
CA ASP A 318 -10.65 -7.21 -7.55
C ASP A 318 -10.64 -6.16 -8.67
N LEU A 319 -11.05 -4.93 -8.34
CA LEU A 319 -11.06 -3.80 -9.27
C LEU A 319 -9.65 -3.39 -9.73
N TRP A 320 -8.61 -3.79 -9.00
CA TRP A 320 -7.22 -3.51 -9.36
C TRP A 320 -6.53 -4.69 -10.08
N LYS A 321 -7.25 -5.77 -10.38
CA LYS A 321 -6.73 -6.89 -11.18
C LYS A 321 -6.02 -6.45 -12.47
N PRO A 322 -6.50 -5.40 -13.20
CA PRO A 322 -5.80 -4.92 -14.41
C PRO A 322 -4.37 -4.42 -14.16
N LEU A 323 -4.03 -3.92 -12.95
CA LEU A 323 -2.67 -3.52 -12.62
C LEU A 323 -1.67 -4.69 -12.62
N LEU A 324 -2.17 -5.91 -12.43
CA LEU A 324 -1.35 -7.12 -12.44
C LEU A 324 -1.05 -7.61 -13.87
N ASP A 325 -1.83 -7.15 -14.86
CA ASP A 325 -1.69 -7.56 -16.24
C ASP A 325 -0.50 -6.85 -16.92
N LYS A 326 0.54 -7.60 -17.23
CA LYS A 326 1.75 -7.07 -17.87
C LYS A 326 1.47 -6.43 -19.23
N LYS A 327 0.42 -6.85 -19.95
CA LYS A 327 0.02 -6.32 -21.26
C LYS A 327 -0.64 -4.93 -21.18
N LYS A 328 -1.13 -4.55 -20.00
CA LYS A 328 -1.79 -3.26 -19.73
C LYS A 328 -0.85 -2.20 -19.16
N ARG A 329 0.43 -2.50 -19.07
CA ARG A 329 1.42 -1.57 -18.55
C ARG A 329 1.76 -0.52 -19.58
N PHE A 330 1.79 0.72 -19.13
CA PHE A 330 2.12 1.87 -19.96
C PHE A 330 3.63 2.04 -20.07
N ASP A 331 4.16 2.28 -21.27
CA ASP A 331 5.55 2.57 -21.50
C ASP A 331 5.82 4.06 -21.27
N LEU A 332 6.61 4.38 -20.25
CA LEU A 332 7.00 5.75 -19.94
C LEU A 332 8.19 6.26 -20.78
N THR A 333 8.88 5.40 -21.53
CA THR A 333 10.10 5.74 -22.27
C THR A 333 9.96 6.99 -23.13
N PRO A 334 8.84 7.20 -23.87
CA PRO A 334 8.67 8.39 -24.70
C PRO A 334 8.57 9.72 -23.91
N TYR A 335 8.29 9.66 -22.63
CA TYR A 335 8.10 10.82 -21.74
C TYR A 335 9.31 11.11 -20.85
N LEU A 336 10.36 10.30 -20.93
CA LEU A 336 11.57 10.45 -20.10
C LEU A 336 12.63 11.24 -20.84
N LYS A 337 13.19 12.21 -20.13
CA LYS A 337 14.34 13.01 -20.61
C LYS A 337 15.65 12.41 -20.09
#